data_a007634c34558766d4230beb0ae38862
#
_entry.id   a007634c34558766d4230beb0ae38862
#
_cell.length_a   1.000
_cell.length_b   1.000
_cell.length_c   1.000
_cell.angle_alpha   90.00
_cell.angle_beta   90.00
_cell.angle_gamma   90.00
#
_symmetry.space_group_name_H-M   'P 1'
#
loop_
_entity.id
_entity.type
_entity.pdbx_description
1 polymer ?
#
loop_
_entity_poly.entity_id
_entity_poly.type
_entity_poly.pdbx_seq_one_letter_code
_entity_poly.pdbx_strand_id
1 'polypeptide(L)'
;LVNAPEYHSWTLTKLLSRLEDIPDPLRTSVRNNGGGVYSHDLYFDLMAPPGQEIAPAILEYYDTGRQFFSDMKTAALGQFGSGCAWLVISPDGSPAVMALPNQDNPLTLGFYPVLPLDVWEHAYYLKYHNLRSSYIDNWFHIINWEAVSDRLLSFFLP
;
A
#
# COMPACT_ATOMS: atom_id res chain seq x y z
N LEU A 1 -10.98 -18.27 8.02
CA LEU A 1 -10.15 -19.19 8.86
C LEU A 1 -10.97 -20.16 9.69
N VAL A 2 -12.30 -20.29 9.46
CA VAL A 2 -13.22 -21.08 10.33
C VAL A 2 -12.72 -22.54 10.53
N ASN A 3 -12.13 -23.15 9.48
CA ASN A 3 -11.65 -24.53 9.52
C ASN A 3 -10.13 -24.65 9.73
N ALA A 4 -9.48 -23.60 10.24
CA ALA A 4 -8.04 -23.54 10.45
C ALA A 4 -7.72 -22.86 11.80
N PRO A 5 -8.06 -23.53 12.93
CA PRO A 5 -7.95 -22.95 14.27
C PRO A 5 -6.51 -22.56 14.66
N GLU A 6 -5.51 -23.19 14.07
CA GLU A 6 -4.09 -22.90 14.27
C GLU A 6 -3.70 -21.47 13.89
N TYR A 7 -4.47 -20.83 13.00
CA TYR A 7 -4.24 -19.43 12.57
C TYR A 7 -5.12 -18.41 13.28
N HIS A 8 -6.04 -18.82 14.17
CA HIS A 8 -6.96 -17.87 14.81
C HIS A 8 -6.26 -16.86 15.72
N SER A 9 -5.08 -17.19 16.24
CA SER A 9 -4.28 -16.27 17.06
C SER A 9 -3.34 -15.37 16.24
N TRP A 10 -3.30 -15.54 14.92
CA TRP A 10 -2.45 -14.72 14.06
C TRP A 10 -3.17 -13.41 13.69
N THR A 11 -2.45 -12.30 13.83
CA THR A 11 -2.92 -11.02 13.31
C THR A 11 -2.91 -11.05 11.77
N LEU A 12 -3.65 -10.14 11.14
CA LEU A 12 -3.64 -10.01 9.68
C LEU A 12 -2.22 -9.76 9.14
N THR A 13 -1.48 -8.87 9.80
CA THR A 13 -0.06 -8.62 9.47
C THR A 13 0.76 -9.89 9.50
N LYS A 14 0.61 -10.72 10.55
CA LYS A 14 1.33 -11.99 10.65
C LYS A 14 0.92 -12.97 9.57
N LEU A 15 -0.37 -13.07 9.24
CA LEU A 15 -0.85 -13.93 8.15
C LEU A 15 -0.22 -13.56 6.81
N LEU A 16 -0.14 -12.27 6.51
CA LEU A 16 0.44 -11.78 5.24
C LEU A 16 1.96 -11.90 5.22
N SER A 17 2.66 -11.57 6.31
CA SER A 17 4.13 -11.70 6.38
C SER A 17 4.63 -13.15 6.40
N ARG A 18 3.77 -14.09 6.78
CA ARG A 18 4.06 -15.53 6.86
C ARG A 18 3.20 -16.34 5.89
N LEU A 19 2.82 -15.74 4.75
CA LEU A 19 1.89 -16.33 3.80
C LEU A 19 2.37 -17.70 3.28
N GLU A 20 3.67 -17.87 3.09
CA GLU A 20 4.26 -19.12 2.62
C GLU A 20 4.17 -20.28 3.64
N ASP A 21 4.00 -19.96 4.93
CA ASP A 21 3.80 -20.99 5.97
C ASP A 21 2.36 -21.54 5.99
N ILE A 22 1.46 -20.93 5.22
CA ILE A 22 0.04 -21.30 5.15
C ILE A 22 -0.15 -22.26 3.97
N PRO A 23 -0.70 -23.47 4.17
CA PRO A 23 -0.92 -24.41 3.08
C PRO A 23 -2.05 -23.97 2.14
N ASP A 24 -1.95 -24.36 0.86
CA ASP A 24 -3.07 -24.23 -0.07
C ASP A 24 -4.19 -25.25 0.26
N PRO A 25 -5.47 -24.88 0.04
CA PRO A 25 -5.96 -23.69 -0.64
C PRO A 25 -6.12 -22.45 0.27
N LEU A 26 -5.82 -22.58 1.56
CA LEU A 26 -6.02 -21.50 2.53
C LEU A 26 -5.12 -20.28 2.22
N ARG A 27 -3.86 -20.53 1.81
CA ARG A 27 -2.91 -19.47 1.40
C ARG A 27 -3.52 -18.54 0.35
N THR A 28 -4.09 -19.08 -0.70
CA THR A 28 -4.73 -18.31 -1.77
C THR A 28 -5.88 -17.45 -1.22
N SER A 29 -6.68 -17.99 -0.32
CA SER A 29 -7.77 -17.25 0.32
C SER A 29 -7.25 -16.11 1.22
N VAL A 30 -6.22 -16.36 2.01
CA VAL A 30 -5.56 -15.36 2.86
C VAL A 30 -4.91 -14.27 2.01
N ARG A 31 -4.18 -14.64 0.95
CA ARG A 31 -3.59 -13.69 0.00
C ARG A 31 -4.64 -12.75 -0.57
N ASN A 32 -5.72 -13.27 -1.11
CA ASN A 32 -6.71 -12.48 -1.82
C ASN A 32 -7.59 -11.65 -0.86
N ASN A 33 -8.14 -12.28 0.17
CA ASN A 33 -9.05 -11.56 1.07
C ASN A 33 -8.29 -10.77 2.15
N GLY A 34 -7.26 -11.38 2.74
CA GLY A 34 -6.44 -10.70 3.74
C GLY A 34 -5.64 -9.54 3.14
N GLY A 35 -5.04 -9.73 1.97
CA GLY A 35 -4.38 -8.67 1.22
C GLY A 35 -5.34 -7.52 0.90
N GLY A 36 -6.56 -7.85 0.45
CA GLY A 36 -7.61 -6.87 0.17
C GLY A 36 -8.01 -6.07 1.41
N VAL A 37 -8.28 -6.75 2.53
CA VAL A 37 -8.61 -6.05 3.79
C VAL A 37 -7.47 -5.12 4.21
N TYR A 38 -6.25 -5.63 4.26
CA TYR A 38 -5.09 -4.83 4.67
C TYR A 38 -4.86 -3.60 3.80
N SER A 39 -4.90 -3.78 2.48
CA SER A 39 -4.64 -2.68 1.55
C SER A 39 -5.72 -1.60 1.60
N HIS A 40 -7.00 -1.99 1.70
CA HIS A 40 -8.10 -1.03 1.74
C HIS A 40 -8.22 -0.32 3.08
N ASP A 41 -8.04 -1.02 4.22
CA ASP A 41 -8.00 -0.36 5.52
C ASP A 41 -6.93 0.73 5.53
N LEU A 42 -5.70 0.37 5.12
CA LEU A 42 -4.60 1.33 5.06
C LEU A 42 -4.83 2.46 4.04
N TYR A 43 -5.39 2.14 2.88
CA TYR A 43 -5.70 3.12 1.84
C TYR A 43 -6.67 4.20 2.34
N PHE A 44 -7.76 3.80 3.00
CA PHE A 44 -8.74 4.74 3.50
C PHE A 44 -8.27 5.50 4.75
N ASP A 45 -7.52 4.86 5.64
CA ASP A 45 -6.95 5.51 6.84
C ASP A 45 -5.94 6.62 6.47
N LEU A 46 -5.32 6.50 5.30
CA LEU A 46 -4.33 7.47 4.81
C LEU A 46 -4.90 8.52 3.84
N MET A 47 -6.22 8.69 3.81
CA MET A 47 -6.90 9.73 3.06
C MET A 47 -7.38 10.88 3.96
N ALA A 48 -7.34 12.09 3.42
CA ALA A 48 -7.84 13.31 4.07
C ALA A 48 -8.45 14.26 3.04
N PRO A 49 -9.25 15.26 3.47
CA PRO A 49 -9.67 16.34 2.57
C PRO A 49 -8.47 17.01 1.90
N PRO A 50 -8.65 17.54 0.67
CA PRO A 50 -7.58 18.20 -0.08
C PRO A 50 -6.95 19.38 0.69
N GLY A 51 -5.65 19.65 0.41
CA GLY A 51 -4.94 20.79 0.96
C GLY A 51 -3.95 20.44 2.08
N GLN A 52 -3.66 19.16 2.27
CA GLN A 52 -2.61 18.74 3.20
C GLN A 52 -1.22 19.08 2.64
N GLU A 53 -0.33 19.58 3.49
CA GLU A 53 1.08 19.79 3.15
C GLU A 53 1.84 18.48 3.25
N ILE A 54 2.81 18.28 2.35
CA ILE A 54 3.67 17.08 2.37
C ILE A 54 4.45 17.06 3.67
N ALA A 55 4.38 15.94 4.39
CA ALA A 55 5.08 15.78 5.65
C ALA A 55 6.60 15.91 5.49
N PRO A 56 7.29 16.65 6.37
CA PRO A 56 8.73 16.81 6.32
C PRO A 56 9.49 15.49 6.28
N ALA A 57 9.02 14.47 6.99
CA ALA A 57 9.63 13.14 7.00
C ALA A 57 9.69 12.49 5.60
N ILE A 58 8.71 12.75 4.74
CA ILE A 58 8.74 12.27 3.33
C ILE A 58 9.79 13.03 2.54
N LEU A 59 9.92 14.34 2.78
CA LEU A 59 10.91 15.19 2.08
C LEU A 59 12.35 14.88 2.52
N GLU A 60 12.54 14.41 3.74
CA GLU A 60 13.86 13.99 4.25
C GLU A 60 14.36 12.70 3.55
N TYR A 61 13.45 11.76 3.28
CA TYR A 61 13.78 10.52 2.56
C TYR A 61 13.89 10.69 1.06
N TYR A 62 13.07 11.56 0.50
CA TYR A 62 13.09 11.90 -0.92
C TYR A 62 13.59 13.34 -1.06
N ASP A 63 14.77 13.51 -1.60
CA ASP A 63 15.50 14.75 -1.78
C ASP A 63 14.64 15.93 -2.29
N THR A 64 13.56 15.61 -2.98
CA THR A 64 12.43 16.50 -3.25
C THR A 64 11.14 15.68 -3.29
N GLY A 65 10.04 16.20 -2.77
CA GLY A 65 8.72 15.55 -2.95
C GLY A 65 8.39 15.23 -4.40
N ARG A 66 9.01 15.94 -5.35
CA ARG A 66 8.89 15.70 -6.79
C ARG A 66 9.33 14.29 -7.21
N GLN A 67 10.41 13.77 -6.64
CA GLN A 67 10.90 12.41 -6.96
C GLN A 67 9.90 11.36 -6.47
N PHE A 68 9.40 11.52 -5.24
CA PHE A 68 8.36 10.64 -4.70
C PHE A 68 7.12 10.56 -5.62
N PHE A 69 6.59 11.73 -6.04
CA PHE A 69 5.43 11.78 -6.92
C PHE A 69 5.69 11.12 -8.28
N SER A 70 6.89 11.34 -8.83
CA SER A 70 7.30 10.72 -10.09
C SER A 70 7.36 9.20 -9.98
N ASP A 71 7.96 8.68 -8.93
CA ASP A 71 8.15 7.25 -8.71
C ASP A 71 6.81 6.56 -8.45
N MET A 72 5.97 7.11 -7.58
CA MET A 72 4.62 6.58 -7.32
C MET A 72 3.76 6.60 -8.59
N LYS A 73 3.77 7.69 -9.34
CA LYS A 73 3.02 7.78 -10.60
C LYS A 73 3.53 6.75 -11.62
N THR A 74 4.84 6.60 -11.75
CA THR A 74 5.45 5.63 -12.65
C THR A 74 5.06 4.20 -12.28
N ALA A 75 5.15 3.83 -11.00
CA ALA A 75 4.76 2.52 -10.51
C ALA A 75 3.26 2.25 -10.73
N ALA A 76 2.41 3.23 -10.40
CA ALA A 76 0.96 3.13 -10.54
C ALA A 76 0.49 2.99 -12.00
N LEU A 77 1.10 3.73 -12.92
CA LEU A 77 0.83 3.63 -14.36
C LEU A 77 1.41 2.35 -14.97
N GLY A 78 2.56 1.91 -14.47
CA GLY A 78 3.23 0.68 -14.92
C GLY A 78 2.52 -0.60 -14.48
N GLN A 79 1.66 -0.55 -13.45
CA GLN A 79 0.89 -1.72 -13.03
C GLN A 79 -0.12 -2.10 -14.10
N PHE A 80 0.15 -3.20 -14.78
CA PHE A 80 -0.77 -3.75 -15.78
C PHE A 80 -1.95 -4.42 -15.10
N GLY A 81 -3.17 -3.97 -15.44
CA GLY A 81 -4.41 -4.49 -14.83
C GLY A 81 -4.61 -4.00 -13.40
N SER A 82 -5.19 -4.86 -12.58
CA SER A 82 -5.51 -4.58 -11.19
C SER A 82 -4.28 -4.71 -10.28
N GLY A 83 -4.20 -3.87 -9.26
CA GLY A 83 -3.12 -3.90 -8.27
C GLY A 83 -3.03 -2.64 -7.45
N CYS A 84 -1.94 -2.51 -6.73
CA CYS A 84 -1.62 -1.31 -5.95
C CYS A 84 -0.17 -0.90 -6.17
N ALA A 85 0.08 0.42 -6.24
CA ALA A 85 1.41 0.97 -6.07
C ALA A 85 1.63 1.29 -4.58
N TRP A 86 2.85 1.15 -4.11
CA TRP A 86 3.18 1.21 -2.69
C TRP A 86 4.42 2.06 -2.45
N LEU A 87 4.35 3.00 -1.51
CA LEU A 87 5.52 3.44 -0.77
C LEU A 87 5.77 2.42 0.33
N VAL A 88 6.99 1.93 0.41
CA VAL A 88 7.41 0.91 1.39
C VAL A 88 8.74 1.29 2.03
N ILE A 89 9.06 0.67 3.16
CA ILE A 89 10.41 0.65 3.70
C ILE A 89 10.95 -0.77 3.53
N SER A 90 12.13 -0.86 2.94
CA SER A 90 12.82 -2.13 2.75
C SER A 90 13.43 -2.63 4.07
N PRO A 91 13.82 -3.92 4.15
CA PRO A 91 14.40 -4.48 5.38
C PRO A 91 15.66 -3.78 5.87
N ASP A 92 16.39 -3.08 5.01
CA ASP A 92 17.55 -2.26 5.36
C ASP A 92 17.21 -0.85 5.85
N GLY A 93 15.91 -0.50 5.91
CA GLY A 93 15.43 0.80 6.37
C GLY A 93 15.33 1.86 5.28
N SER A 94 15.66 1.55 4.03
CA SER A 94 15.55 2.51 2.93
C SER A 94 14.13 2.56 2.34
N PRO A 95 13.63 3.75 1.96
CA PRO A 95 12.35 3.88 1.28
C PRO A 95 12.45 3.38 -0.15
N ALA A 96 11.37 2.76 -0.63
CA ALA A 96 11.25 2.29 -2.01
C ALA A 96 9.80 2.44 -2.50
N VAL A 97 9.65 2.48 -3.82
CA VAL A 97 8.34 2.43 -4.47
C VAL A 97 8.26 1.15 -5.30
N MET A 98 7.16 0.44 -5.18
CA MET A 98 6.89 -0.77 -5.96
C MET A 98 5.42 -0.85 -6.39
N ALA A 99 5.13 -1.66 -7.39
CA ALA A 99 3.76 -2.03 -7.75
C ALA A 99 3.60 -3.54 -7.62
N LEU A 100 2.46 -3.97 -7.08
CA LEU A 100 2.11 -5.37 -6.92
C LEU A 100 0.74 -5.65 -7.54
N PRO A 101 0.59 -6.80 -8.22
CA PRO A 101 -0.65 -7.15 -8.88
C PRO A 101 -1.73 -7.61 -7.89
N ASN A 102 -2.98 -7.41 -8.25
CA ASN A 102 -4.15 -7.88 -7.53
C ASN A 102 -4.12 -7.46 -6.05
N GLN A 103 -4.19 -8.43 -5.12
CA GLN A 103 -4.16 -8.20 -3.68
C GLN A 103 -2.81 -8.58 -3.04
N ASP A 104 -1.75 -8.70 -3.85
CA ASP A 104 -0.41 -8.95 -3.34
C ASP A 104 0.05 -7.81 -2.44
N ASN A 105 0.75 -8.18 -1.37
CA ASN A 105 1.06 -7.26 -0.30
C ASN A 105 2.57 -7.22 -0.04
N PRO A 106 3.17 -6.03 0.16
CA PRO A 106 4.59 -5.89 0.45
C PRO A 106 5.07 -6.68 1.68
N LEU A 107 4.19 -6.92 2.67
CA LEU A 107 4.50 -7.73 3.85
C LEU A 107 4.96 -9.14 3.48
N THR A 108 4.39 -9.73 2.43
CA THR A 108 4.77 -11.07 1.93
C THR A 108 6.21 -11.09 1.43
N LEU A 109 6.71 -9.96 0.98
CA LEU A 109 8.08 -9.77 0.46
C LEU A 109 9.07 -9.26 1.54
N GLY A 110 8.61 -9.10 2.78
CA GLY A 110 9.43 -8.59 3.89
C GLY A 110 9.57 -7.06 3.94
N PHE A 111 8.80 -6.32 3.14
CA PHE A 111 8.79 -4.86 3.16
C PHE A 111 7.73 -4.34 4.14
N TYR A 112 7.97 -3.17 4.71
CA TYR A 112 6.98 -2.47 5.54
C TYR A 112 6.15 -1.52 4.69
N PRO A 113 4.82 -1.74 4.55
CA PRO A 113 3.95 -0.89 3.75
C PRO A 113 3.71 0.45 4.44
N VAL A 114 3.99 1.56 3.76
CA VAL A 114 3.77 2.92 4.27
C VAL A 114 2.51 3.54 3.66
N LEU A 115 2.40 3.55 2.32
CA LEU A 115 1.28 4.21 1.64
C LEU A 115 0.89 3.42 0.38
N PRO A 116 -0.32 2.86 0.31
CA PRO A 116 -0.87 2.24 -0.89
C PRO A 116 -1.58 3.25 -1.79
N LEU A 117 -1.51 3.03 -3.09
CA LEU A 117 -2.36 3.65 -4.10
C LEU A 117 -3.07 2.53 -4.87
N ASP A 118 -4.36 2.41 -4.67
CA ASP A 118 -5.20 1.44 -5.38
C ASP A 118 -5.35 1.85 -6.86
N VAL A 119 -4.96 0.97 -7.78
CA VAL A 119 -5.12 1.16 -9.22
C VAL A 119 -6.01 0.10 -9.88
N TRP A 120 -6.81 -0.59 -9.09
CA TRP A 120 -7.95 -1.35 -9.59
C TRP A 120 -8.94 -0.39 -10.28
N GLU A 121 -9.61 -0.84 -11.32
CA GLU A 121 -10.59 0.01 -12.02
C GLU A 121 -11.74 0.46 -11.12
N HIS A 122 -12.15 -0.33 -10.13
CA HIS A 122 -13.18 0.07 -9.18
C HIS A 122 -12.84 1.35 -8.40
N ALA A 123 -11.55 1.66 -8.21
CA ALA A 123 -11.11 2.85 -7.49
C ALA A 123 -11.36 4.14 -8.27
N TYR A 124 -11.41 4.09 -9.59
CA TYR A 124 -11.46 5.31 -10.40
C TYR A 124 -12.48 5.31 -11.55
N TYR A 125 -13.03 4.17 -11.94
CA TYR A 125 -13.82 4.08 -13.18
C TYR A 125 -15.09 4.94 -13.16
N LEU A 126 -15.78 5.06 -12.02
CA LEU A 126 -17.02 5.85 -11.93
C LEU A 126 -16.81 7.34 -12.24
N LYS A 127 -15.64 7.88 -11.96
CA LYS A 127 -15.33 9.31 -12.17
C LYS A 127 -14.39 9.55 -13.35
N TYR A 128 -13.41 8.70 -13.53
CA TYR A 128 -12.31 8.90 -14.48
C TYR A 128 -12.38 7.96 -15.68
N HIS A 129 -13.27 6.97 -15.70
CA HIS A 129 -13.35 5.92 -16.70
C HIS A 129 -11.99 5.26 -16.92
N ASN A 130 -11.46 5.26 -18.14
CA ASN A 130 -10.14 4.70 -18.46
C ASN A 130 -8.96 5.65 -18.17
N LEU A 131 -9.22 6.83 -17.64
CA LEU A 131 -8.18 7.86 -17.44
C LEU A 131 -7.45 7.66 -16.08
N ARG A 132 -6.77 6.51 -15.92
CA ARG A 132 -6.00 6.18 -14.70
C ARG A 132 -5.01 7.29 -14.33
N SER A 133 -4.33 7.91 -15.30
CA SER A 133 -3.37 8.99 -15.02
C SER A 133 -4.03 10.17 -14.30
N SER A 134 -5.22 10.59 -14.76
CA SER A 134 -5.96 11.70 -14.13
C SER A 134 -6.41 11.36 -12.71
N TYR A 135 -6.79 10.10 -12.46
CA TYR A 135 -7.08 9.63 -11.11
C TYR A 135 -5.86 9.73 -10.20
N ILE A 136 -4.71 9.21 -10.64
CA ILE A 136 -3.46 9.24 -9.87
C ILE A 136 -3.07 10.67 -9.54
N ASP A 137 -3.12 11.59 -10.50
CA ASP A 137 -2.78 13.00 -10.30
C ASP A 137 -3.69 13.65 -9.24
N ASN A 138 -4.98 13.31 -9.22
CA ASN A 138 -5.91 13.84 -8.22
C ASN A 138 -5.78 13.14 -6.85
N TRP A 139 -5.39 11.86 -6.82
CA TRP A 139 -5.20 11.14 -5.56
C TRP A 139 -4.12 11.77 -4.68
N PHE A 140 -3.04 12.29 -5.24
CA PHE A 140 -2.00 12.97 -4.47
C PHE A 140 -2.51 14.14 -3.62
N HIS A 141 -3.63 14.75 -3.98
CA HIS A 141 -4.21 15.87 -3.25
C HIS A 141 -5.01 15.47 -2.01
N ILE A 142 -5.32 14.19 -1.85
CA ILE A 142 -6.13 13.67 -0.74
C ILE A 142 -5.34 12.77 0.22
N ILE A 143 -4.03 12.78 0.14
CA ILE A 143 -3.17 12.02 1.06
C ILE A 143 -3.16 12.73 2.42
N ASN A 144 -3.37 11.96 3.48
CA ASN A 144 -3.18 12.38 4.87
C ASN A 144 -1.69 12.28 5.21
N TRP A 145 -0.94 13.33 4.93
CA TRP A 145 0.51 13.34 5.10
C TRP A 145 0.96 13.22 6.55
N GLU A 146 0.15 13.67 7.51
CA GLU A 146 0.41 13.47 8.94
C GLU A 146 0.39 11.96 9.27
N ALA A 147 -0.69 11.26 8.89
CA ALA A 147 -0.81 9.83 9.12
C ALA A 147 0.26 9.01 8.37
N VAL A 148 0.64 9.43 7.16
CA VAL A 148 1.73 8.80 6.40
C VAL A 148 3.07 8.99 7.12
N SER A 149 3.34 10.19 7.66
CA SER A 149 4.54 10.49 8.43
C SER A 149 4.62 9.63 9.70
N ASP A 150 3.52 9.59 10.47
CA ASP A 150 3.45 8.81 11.69
C ASP A 150 3.72 7.32 11.42
N ARG A 151 3.14 6.82 10.33
CA ARG A 151 3.35 5.44 9.93
C ARG A 151 4.79 5.17 9.48
N LEU A 152 5.39 6.09 8.74
CA LEU A 152 6.79 5.97 8.33
C LEU A 152 7.72 5.97 9.56
N LEU A 153 7.49 6.89 10.48
CA LEU A 153 8.29 7.02 11.70
C LEU A 153 8.10 5.81 12.64
N SER A 154 6.92 5.20 12.67
CA SER A 154 6.64 4.02 13.51
C SER A 154 7.50 2.80 13.16
N PHE A 155 8.03 2.73 11.93
CA PHE A 155 8.99 1.68 11.56
C PHE A 155 10.30 1.76 12.32
N PHE A 156 10.74 2.98 12.66
CA PHE A 156 12.02 3.22 13.35
C PHE A 156 11.88 3.30 14.87
N LEU A 157 10.64 3.31 15.38
CA LEU A 157 10.38 3.30 16.81
C LEU A 157 10.32 1.85 17.33
N PRO A 158 10.98 1.55 18.47
CA PRO A 158 10.96 0.20 19.05
C PRO A 158 9.59 -0.20 19.59
#